data_97bd335b7e96df140dc05dab6e7c1ac8
#
_entry.id   97bd335b7e96df140dc05dab6e7c1ac8
#
_cell.length_a   1.000
_cell.length_b   1.000
_cell.length_c   1.000
_cell.angle_alpha   90.00
_cell.angle_beta   90.00
_cell.angle_gamma   90.00
#
_symmetry.space_group_name_H-M   'P 1'
#
loop_
_entity.id
_entity.type
_entity.pdbx_description
1 polymer ?
#
loop_
_entity_poly.entity_id
_entity_poly.type
_entity_poly.pdbx_seq_one_letter_code
_entity_poly.pdbx_strand_id
1 'polypeptide(L)'
;MKQKKILVIKFGGLGDVVLSLNAMYSIYKHFGKNISLLTEKPFDKLLKKSKWFKDIFTIKRSKFYFYDIYKIKKKIDPICFSNVFDLQTSNRSSCYLKIFKNFDCDTSGIGKYSKTKHLNIARDNMHTIERQKDQLSFSKVKFFSRPNLSWFYKKSNRFNIFGKYALIVPGGSGKRLNKRIPVELFFEIVSLLINKNIKPILIGSKDDFSVCKKIEEKFPEVQNLCLQTTYFDIASLATNSLFSIGNDTGPIHIISRANKRTIVLFTENSNPNLCGPTGKHTEILTFNKTNRFFNKLLLEKTMKAISP
;
A
#
# COMPACT_ATOMS: atom_id res chain seq x y z
N MET A 1 15.89 34.34 7.66
CA MET A 1 15.07 33.74 6.57
C MET A 1 14.25 32.58 7.12
N LYS A 2 12.93 32.55 6.95
CA LYS A 2 12.12 31.36 7.32
C LYS A 2 12.56 30.18 6.46
N GLN A 3 12.95 29.07 7.11
CA GLN A 3 13.34 27.84 6.44
C GLN A 3 12.18 27.38 5.54
N LYS A 4 12.39 27.36 4.22
CA LYS A 4 11.39 26.92 3.24
C LYS A 4 10.99 25.47 3.52
N LYS A 5 9.71 25.13 3.36
CA LYS A 5 9.13 23.80 3.60
C LYS A 5 9.11 22.99 2.31
N ILE A 6 9.06 21.68 2.46
CA ILE A 6 8.85 20.74 1.35
C ILE A 6 7.43 20.17 1.48
N LEU A 7 6.70 20.05 0.37
CA LEU A 7 5.39 19.42 0.35
C LEU A 7 5.44 18.10 -0.43
N VAL A 8 4.89 17.05 0.16
CA VAL A 8 4.63 15.78 -0.53
C VAL A 8 3.12 15.63 -0.71
N ILE A 9 2.68 15.27 -1.91
CA ILE A 9 1.26 15.02 -2.22
C ILE A 9 1.08 13.53 -2.47
N LYS A 10 0.31 12.84 -1.61
CA LYS A 10 -0.06 11.45 -1.80
C LYS A 10 -1.41 11.16 -1.15
N PHE A 11 -2.34 10.65 -1.94
CA PHE A 11 -3.65 10.19 -1.50
C PHE A 11 -3.70 8.65 -1.45
N GLY A 12 -4.90 8.06 -1.43
CA GLY A 12 -5.07 6.61 -1.41
C GLY A 12 -5.04 5.98 -2.82
N GLY A 13 -5.11 4.62 -3.04
CA GLY A 13 -5.33 3.55 -2.06
C GLY A 13 -4.17 3.12 -1.17
N LEU A 14 -4.51 2.20 -0.28
CA LEU A 14 -3.58 1.71 0.73
C LEU A 14 -2.32 1.10 0.11
N GLY A 15 -2.45 0.23 -0.90
CA GLY A 15 -1.31 -0.35 -1.60
C GLY A 15 -0.40 0.72 -2.20
N ASP A 16 -0.98 1.75 -2.86
CA ASP A 16 -0.23 2.85 -3.45
C ASP A 16 0.51 3.70 -2.40
N VAL A 17 -0.08 3.87 -1.21
CA VAL A 17 0.56 4.57 -0.08
C VAL A 17 1.74 3.74 0.42
N VAL A 18 1.57 2.42 0.60
CA VAL A 18 2.65 1.53 1.04
C VAL A 18 3.80 1.48 0.03
N LEU A 19 3.51 1.42 -1.27
CA LEU A 19 4.53 1.48 -2.33
C LEU A 19 5.26 2.82 -2.35
N SER A 20 4.60 3.91 -1.92
CA SER A 20 5.21 5.25 -1.89
C SER A 20 6.07 5.52 -0.65
N LEU A 21 6.12 4.61 0.33
CA LEU A 21 6.93 4.80 1.55
C LEU A 21 8.42 4.95 1.25
N ASN A 22 8.92 4.31 0.19
CA ASN A 22 10.31 4.46 -0.24
C ASN A 22 10.62 5.89 -0.70
N ALA A 23 9.77 6.44 -1.56
CA ALA A 23 9.91 7.81 -2.05
C ALA A 23 9.75 8.85 -0.92
N MET A 24 8.76 8.67 -0.05
CA MET A 24 8.56 9.54 1.11
C MET A 24 9.76 9.53 2.05
N TYR A 25 10.31 8.36 2.34
CA TYR A 25 11.52 8.23 3.15
C TYR A 25 12.74 8.87 2.47
N SER A 26 12.88 8.72 1.16
CA SER A 26 13.96 9.33 0.37
C SER A 26 13.91 10.86 0.45
N ILE A 27 12.72 11.45 0.30
CA ILE A 27 12.50 12.88 0.46
C ILE A 27 12.86 13.31 1.89
N TYR A 28 12.41 12.54 2.91
CA TYR A 28 12.74 12.81 4.31
C TYR A 28 14.24 12.77 4.58
N LYS A 29 14.96 11.80 4.02
CA LYS A 29 16.42 11.70 4.19
C LYS A 29 17.18 12.81 3.49
N HIS A 30 16.65 13.35 2.40
CA HIS A 30 17.28 14.41 1.63
C HIS A 30 17.04 15.80 2.25
N PHE A 31 15.80 16.11 2.68
CA PHE A 31 15.41 17.45 3.14
C PHE A 31 15.28 17.59 4.67
N GLY A 32 15.40 16.50 5.42
CA GLY A 32 15.27 16.50 6.88
C GLY A 32 13.82 16.61 7.34
N LYS A 33 13.61 17.31 8.48
CA LYS A 33 12.32 17.31 9.20
C LYS A 33 11.30 18.36 8.73
N ASN A 34 11.65 19.27 7.81
CA ASN A 34 10.77 20.37 7.42
C ASN A 34 9.85 19.99 6.23
N ILE A 35 9.27 18.81 6.30
CA ILE A 35 8.40 18.25 5.27
C ILE A 35 6.97 18.23 5.74
N SER A 36 6.07 18.70 4.87
CA SER A 36 4.62 18.60 5.02
C SER A 36 4.05 17.55 4.07
N LEU A 37 2.97 16.92 4.46
CA LEU A 37 2.23 15.96 3.66
C LEU A 37 0.83 16.48 3.38
N LEU A 38 0.39 16.43 2.12
CA LEU A 38 -1.01 16.56 1.73
C LEU A 38 -1.56 15.18 1.38
N THR A 39 -2.56 14.72 2.15
CA THR A 39 -3.13 13.39 2.02
C THR A 39 -4.65 13.38 2.28
N GLU A 40 -5.23 12.21 2.42
CA GLU A 40 -6.62 12.01 2.85
C GLU A 40 -6.70 11.02 4.03
N LYS A 41 -7.81 11.04 4.76
CA LYS A 41 -8.08 10.03 5.81
C LYS A 41 -8.28 8.64 5.17
N PRO A 42 -7.83 7.57 5.81
CA PRO A 42 -7.19 7.48 7.14
C PRO A 42 -5.65 7.52 7.11
N PHE A 43 -5.02 7.84 5.97
CA PHE A 43 -3.56 7.77 5.79
C PHE A 43 -2.79 8.82 6.60
N ASP A 44 -3.46 9.92 7.01
CA ASP A 44 -2.90 10.90 7.94
C ASP A 44 -2.47 10.24 9.26
N LYS A 45 -3.33 9.41 9.85
CA LYS A 45 -3.03 8.69 11.10
C LYS A 45 -1.90 7.68 10.93
N LEU A 46 -1.88 6.97 9.81
CA LEU A 46 -0.81 6.03 9.46
C LEU A 46 0.53 6.76 9.36
N LEU A 47 0.61 7.77 8.50
CA LEU A 47 1.87 8.44 8.15
C LEU A 47 2.38 9.37 9.26
N LYS A 48 1.52 9.85 10.17
CA LYS A 48 1.92 10.59 11.37
C LYS A 48 2.88 9.76 12.26
N LYS A 49 2.70 8.45 12.34
CA LYS A 49 3.56 7.57 13.14
C LYS A 49 4.98 7.41 12.58
N SER A 50 5.20 7.73 11.31
CA SER A 50 6.54 7.70 10.70
C SER A 50 7.46 8.78 11.27
N LYS A 51 6.91 9.89 11.75
CA LYS A 51 7.64 11.11 12.18
C LYS A 51 8.48 11.75 11.06
N TRP A 52 8.19 11.41 9.79
CA TRP A 52 8.87 12.01 8.63
C TRP A 52 8.29 13.37 8.26
N PHE A 53 7.05 13.64 8.67
CA PHE A 53 6.31 14.85 8.33
C PHE A 53 6.09 15.70 9.57
N LYS A 54 6.42 16.99 9.45
CA LYS A 54 6.16 17.99 10.48
C LYS A 54 4.68 18.34 10.53
N ASP A 55 4.11 18.63 9.36
CA ASP A 55 2.70 18.98 9.21
C ASP A 55 2.01 17.97 8.29
N ILE A 56 0.77 17.59 8.60
CA ILE A 56 -0.05 16.73 7.75
C ILE A 56 -1.38 17.41 7.48
N PHE A 57 -1.60 17.77 6.24
CA PHE A 57 -2.83 18.38 5.74
C PHE A 57 -3.72 17.32 5.13
N THR A 58 -4.98 17.28 5.52
CA THR A 58 -5.96 16.36 4.96
C THR A 58 -7.03 17.08 4.18
N ILE A 59 -7.38 16.54 3.02
CA ILE A 59 -8.58 16.94 2.28
C ILE A 59 -9.41 15.71 1.95
N LYS A 60 -10.73 15.87 1.90
CA LYS A 60 -11.62 14.90 1.27
C LYS A 60 -11.78 15.33 -0.18
N ARG A 61 -11.32 14.52 -1.13
CA ARG A 61 -11.41 14.81 -2.56
C ARG A 61 -12.88 14.92 -2.98
N SER A 62 -13.22 15.99 -3.70
CA SER A 62 -14.56 16.30 -4.18
C SER A 62 -14.83 15.61 -5.51
N LYS A 63 -16.05 15.68 -6.04
CA LYS A 63 -16.35 15.26 -7.41
C LYS A 63 -15.53 16.08 -8.42
N PHE A 64 -15.40 17.39 -8.21
CA PHE A 64 -14.70 18.32 -9.08
C PHE A 64 -13.39 18.82 -8.43
N TYR A 65 -12.28 18.81 -9.18
CA TYR A 65 -10.94 19.13 -8.68
C TYR A 65 -10.75 20.60 -8.25
N PHE A 66 -11.51 21.53 -8.81
CA PHE A 66 -11.39 22.95 -8.43
C PHE A 66 -11.85 23.22 -6.99
N TYR A 67 -12.81 22.47 -6.47
CA TYR A 67 -13.15 22.50 -5.04
C TYR A 67 -12.01 21.98 -4.17
N ASP A 68 -11.23 21.02 -4.67
CA ASP A 68 -10.07 20.55 -3.93
C ASP A 68 -8.98 21.63 -3.89
N ILE A 69 -8.75 22.33 -5.02
CA ILE A 69 -7.81 23.46 -5.07
C ILE A 69 -8.19 24.52 -4.04
N TYR A 70 -9.46 24.88 -3.96
CA TYR A 70 -9.96 25.82 -2.94
C TYR A 70 -9.68 25.34 -1.51
N LYS A 71 -9.98 24.05 -1.20
CA LYS A 71 -9.71 23.46 0.11
C LYS A 71 -8.23 23.43 0.44
N ILE A 72 -7.38 23.16 -0.55
CA ILE A 72 -5.92 23.15 -0.38
C ILE A 72 -5.43 24.55 -0.06
N LYS A 73 -5.85 25.56 -0.82
CA LYS A 73 -5.47 26.97 -0.60
C LYS A 73 -5.86 27.47 0.79
N LYS A 74 -6.98 27.01 1.37
CA LYS A 74 -7.37 27.35 2.74
C LYS A 74 -6.46 26.77 3.82
N LYS A 75 -5.73 25.69 3.48
CA LYS A 75 -4.91 24.95 4.47
C LYS A 75 -3.41 25.16 4.28
N ILE A 76 -3.00 25.51 3.09
CA ILE A 76 -1.60 25.59 2.70
C ILE A 76 -1.33 26.98 2.10
N ASP A 77 -0.37 27.70 2.68
CA ASP A 77 0.18 28.91 2.04
C ASP A 77 1.30 28.51 1.09
N PRO A 78 1.13 28.70 -0.23
CA PRO A 78 2.09 28.26 -1.25
C PRO A 78 3.47 28.90 -1.11
N ILE A 79 3.58 30.14 -0.61
CA ILE A 79 4.84 30.88 -0.46
C ILE A 79 5.81 30.19 0.51
N CYS A 80 5.28 29.37 1.41
CA CYS A 80 6.09 28.67 2.43
C CYS A 80 6.89 27.50 1.85
N PHE A 81 6.63 27.06 0.60
CA PHE A 81 7.22 25.86 0.02
C PHE A 81 8.26 26.20 -1.03
N SER A 82 9.43 25.54 -0.97
CA SER A 82 10.46 25.56 -2.01
C SER A 82 10.33 24.42 -3.01
N ASN A 83 9.83 23.28 -2.56
CA ASN A 83 9.67 22.09 -3.39
C ASN A 83 8.35 21.39 -3.10
N VAL A 84 7.70 20.90 -4.15
CA VAL A 84 6.47 20.10 -4.07
C VAL A 84 6.65 18.83 -4.88
N PHE A 85 6.49 17.69 -4.26
CA PHE A 85 6.57 16.37 -4.88
C PHE A 85 5.17 15.76 -5.02
N ASP A 86 4.64 15.73 -6.24
CA ASP A 86 3.40 14.99 -6.53
C ASP A 86 3.71 13.51 -6.74
N LEU A 87 3.66 12.71 -5.66
CA LEU A 87 3.80 11.25 -5.71
C LEU A 87 2.49 10.54 -6.07
N GLN A 88 1.38 11.27 -6.16
CA GLN A 88 0.10 10.72 -6.63
C GLN A 88 0.08 10.57 -8.14
N THR A 89 0.71 11.49 -8.86
CA THR A 89 0.90 11.48 -10.31
C THR A 89 -0.36 11.12 -11.11
N SER A 90 -1.48 11.71 -10.75
CA SER A 90 -2.74 11.63 -11.49
C SER A 90 -3.03 12.95 -12.20
N ASN A 91 -3.86 12.93 -13.25
CA ASN A 91 -4.31 14.16 -13.91
C ASN A 91 -4.89 15.16 -12.90
N ARG A 92 -5.59 14.65 -11.88
CA ARG A 92 -6.20 15.45 -10.83
C ARG A 92 -5.16 16.11 -9.93
N SER A 93 -4.19 15.35 -9.39
CA SER A 93 -3.15 15.90 -8.52
C SER A 93 -2.22 16.85 -9.27
N SER A 94 -1.97 16.60 -10.55
CA SER A 94 -1.23 17.50 -11.43
C SER A 94 -1.89 18.88 -11.53
N CYS A 95 -3.22 18.97 -11.50
CA CYS A 95 -3.93 20.24 -11.46
C CYS A 95 -3.72 21.01 -10.14
N TYR A 96 -3.43 20.32 -9.02
CA TYR A 96 -3.15 20.97 -7.74
C TYR A 96 -1.84 21.76 -7.76
N LEU A 97 -0.87 21.35 -8.59
CA LEU A 97 0.40 22.07 -8.76
C LEU A 97 0.21 23.49 -9.32
N LYS A 98 -0.95 23.80 -9.95
CA LYS A 98 -1.30 25.15 -10.36
C LYS A 98 -1.24 26.18 -9.21
N ILE A 99 -1.47 25.72 -7.97
CA ILE A 99 -1.42 26.57 -6.77
C ILE A 99 -0.04 27.22 -6.60
N PHE A 100 1.03 26.55 -7.04
CA PHE A 100 2.42 26.94 -6.86
C PHE A 100 3.01 27.67 -8.09
N LYS A 101 2.24 27.86 -9.17
CA LYS A 101 2.74 28.36 -10.47
C LYS A 101 3.47 29.71 -10.37
N ASN A 102 2.95 30.63 -9.56
CA ASN A 102 3.45 32.00 -9.46
C ASN A 102 4.44 32.21 -8.29
N PHE A 103 4.91 31.14 -7.67
CA PHE A 103 5.83 31.19 -6.54
C PHE A 103 7.19 30.61 -6.93
N ASP A 104 8.24 31.04 -6.22
CA ASP A 104 9.57 30.45 -6.31
C ASP A 104 9.55 29.08 -5.61
N CYS A 105 8.96 28.10 -6.30
CA CYS A 105 8.74 26.75 -5.84
C CYS A 105 8.99 25.79 -6.98
N ASP A 106 9.89 24.83 -6.79
CA ASP A 106 10.06 23.72 -7.74
C ASP A 106 8.97 22.67 -7.53
N THR A 107 8.34 22.23 -8.61
CA THR A 107 7.22 21.27 -8.57
C THR A 107 7.56 20.05 -9.40
N SER A 108 7.69 18.90 -8.76
CA SER A 108 7.98 17.60 -9.39
C SER A 108 6.68 16.79 -9.57
N GLY A 109 6.44 16.35 -10.80
CA GLY A 109 5.25 15.57 -11.16
C GLY A 109 5.17 15.29 -12.67
N ILE A 110 3.97 14.95 -13.17
CA ILE A 110 3.76 14.57 -14.59
C ILE A 110 3.04 15.62 -15.42
N GLY A 111 2.34 16.56 -14.80
CA GLY A 111 1.45 17.50 -15.48
C GLY A 111 2.16 18.79 -15.97
N LYS A 112 1.40 19.61 -16.70
CA LYS A 112 1.90 20.87 -17.27
C LYS A 112 2.33 21.91 -16.23
N TYR A 113 1.93 21.77 -14.98
CA TYR A 113 2.31 22.67 -13.89
C TYR A 113 3.52 22.15 -13.08
N SER A 114 4.16 21.06 -13.54
CA SER A 114 5.42 20.57 -12.98
C SER A 114 6.58 21.30 -13.64
N LYS A 115 7.41 21.99 -12.85
CA LYS A 115 8.67 22.60 -13.34
C LYS A 115 9.68 21.49 -13.64
N THR A 116 9.87 20.56 -12.69
CA THR A 116 10.64 19.33 -12.88
C THR A 116 9.68 18.21 -13.30
N LYS A 117 9.41 18.16 -14.61
CA LYS A 117 8.48 17.17 -15.17
C LYS A 117 9.15 15.82 -15.37
N HIS A 118 8.48 14.75 -14.91
CA HIS A 118 8.90 13.38 -15.15
C HIS A 118 8.59 12.97 -16.60
N LEU A 119 9.58 13.02 -17.46
CA LEU A 119 9.47 12.86 -18.93
C LEU A 119 9.95 11.48 -19.43
N ASN A 120 9.90 10.43 -18.62
CA ASN A 120 10.30 9.10 -19.04
C ASN A 120 9.22 8.45 -19.92
N ILE A 121 9.55 8.08 -21.17
CA ILE A 121 8.64 7.44 -22.13
C ILE A 121 8.17 6.08 -21.60
N ALA A 122 9.04 5.34 -20.90
CA ALA A 122 8.71 4.04 -20.35
C ALA A 122 7.88 4.09 -19.05
N ARG A 123 7.60 5.31 -18.55
CA ARG A 123 6.98 5.55 -17.23
C ARG A 123 5.74 4.69 -16.97
N ASP A 124 4.85 4.57 -17.93
CA ASP A 124 3.57 3.88 -17.74
C ASP A 124 3.71 2.34 -17.69
N ASN A 125 4.86 1.83 -18.11
CA ASN A 125 5.25 0.41 -18.03
C ASN A 125 6.13 0.11 -16.80
N MET A 126 6.54 1.13 -16.04
CA MET A 126 7.37 0.95 -14.85
C MET A 126 6.53 0.56 -13.63
N HIS A 127 7.09 -0.28 -12.76
CA HIS A 127 6.55 -0.49 -11.43
C HIS A 127 6.47 0.82 -10.64
N THR A 128 5.44 0.99 -9.79
CA THR A 128 5.20 2.23 -9.02
C THR A 128 6.45 2.71 -8.26
N ILE A 129 7.24 1.82 -7.66
CA ILE A 129 8.47 2.17 -6.94
C ILE A 129 9.53 2.69 -7.89
N GLU A 130 9.76 2.00 -9.02
CA GLU A 130 10.74 2.44 -10.03
C GLU A 130 10.33 3.76 -10.69
N ARG A 131 9.04 3.93 -10.95
CA ARG A 131 8.47 5.19 -11.44
C ARG A 131 8.74 6.36 -10.50
N GLN A 132 8.59 6.15 -9.19
CA GLN A 132 8.87 7.18 -8.19
C GLN A 132 10.37 7.41 -7.99
N LYS A 133 11.19 6.35 -8.07
CA LYS A 133 12.65 6.46 -8.06
C LYS A 133 13.15 7.31 -9.23
N ASP A 134 12.63 7.03 -10.42
CA ASP A 134 12.96 7.78 -11.62
C ASP A 134 12.49 9.25 -11.53
N GLN A 135 11.26 9.50 -11.06
CA GLN A 135 10.77 10.86 -10.81
C GLN A 135 11.67 11.63 -9.83
N LEU A 136 12.13 11.01 -8.75
CA LEU A 136 13.00 11.65 -7.77
C LEU A 136 14.39 11.95 -8.31
N SER A 137 14.92 11.16 -9.25
CA SER A 137 16.20 11.41 -9.90
C SER A 137 16.20 12.72 -10.69
N PHE A 138 15.09 13.09 -11.37
CA PHE A 138 14.93 14.38 -12.05
C PHE A 138 15.03 15.57 -11.07
N SER A 139 14.67 15.36 -9.81
CA SER A 139 14.80 16.38 -8.73
C SER A 139 16.10 16.20 -7.92
N LYS A 140 17.06 15.41 -8.38
CA LYS A 140 18.34 15.12 -7.73
C LYS A 140 18.20 14.58 -6.29
N VAL A 141 17.09 13.91 -5.98
CA VAL A 141 16.84 13.28 -4.67
C VAL A 141 17.32 11.83 -4.70
N LYS A 142 18.28 11.49 -3.84
CA LYS A 142 18.79 10.10 -3.70
C LYS A 142 17.67 9.17 -3.23
N PHE A 143 17.46 8.08 -3.96
CA PHE A 143 16.45 7.10 -3.60
C PHE A 143 16.96 6.04 -2.63
N PHE A 144 16.18 5.74 -1.60
CA PHE A 144 16.45 4.69 -0.62
C PHE A 144 15.49 3.52 -0.85
N SER A 145 16.03 2.41 -1.37
CA SER A 145 15.27 1.19 -1.66
C SER A 145 14.78 0.47 -0.41
N ARG A 146 15.44 0.68 0.74
CA ARG A 146 15.08 0.07 2.04
C ARG A 146 14.77 1.17 3.08
N PRO A 147 13.53 1.67 3.13
CA PRO A 147 13.14 2.65 4.14
C PRO A 147 13.13 2.03 5.54
N ASN A 148 13.43 2.82 6.56
CA ASN A 148 13.24 2.39 7.94
C ASN A 148 11.74 2.39 8.27
N LEU A 149 11.16 1.21 8.41
CA LEU A 149 9.75 0.97 8.72
C LEU A 149 9.53 0.43 10.14
N SER A 150 10.51 0.49 11.03
CA SER A 150 10.39 -0.01 12.42
C SER A 150 9.22 0.60 13.18
N TRP A 151 8.83 1.84 12.84
CA TRP A 151 7.66 2.51 13.40
C TRP A 151 6.34 1.81 13.02
N PHE A 152 6.31 1.09 11.90
CA PHE A 152 5.12 0.44 11.37
C PHE A 152 4.98 -1.00 11.86
N TYR A 153 6.10 -1.74 11.94
CA TYR A 153 6.12 -3.18 12.24
C TYR A 153 6.47 -3.45 13.72
N LYS A 154 5.77 -2.75 14.63
CA LYS A 154 5.90 -2.99 16.06
C LYS A 154 5.05 -4.19 16.47
N LYS A 155 5.60 -5.05 17.32
CA LYS A 155 4.85 -6.17 17.91
C LYS A 155 3.70 -5.66 18.80
N SER A 156 2.56 -6.32 18.73
CA SER A 156 1.39 -6.08 19.56
C SER A 156 0.72 -7.43 19.88
N ASN A 157 0.29 -7.61 21.11
CA ASN A 157 -0.41 -8.82 21.56
C ASN A 157 -1.93 -8.60 21.62
N ARG A 158 -2.45 -7.60 20.94
CA ARG A 158 -3.87 -7.19 21.00
C ARG A 158 -4.86 -8.34 20.80
N PHE A 159 -4.53 -9.31 19.98
CA PHE A 159 -5.43 -10.41 19.63
C PHE A 159 -5.13 -11.73 20.35
N ASN A 160 -4.16 -11.77 21.27
CA ASN A 160 -3.78 -12.94 22.06
C ASN A 160 -3.70 -14.24 21.23
N ILE A 161 -3.00 -14.18 20.08
CA ILE A 161 -2.84 -15.34 19.21
C ILE A 161 -1.66 -16.16 19.69
N PHE A 162 -1.94 -17.42 20.01
CA PHE A 162 -0.93 -18.39 20.45
C PHE A 162 -0.68 -19.43 19.35
N GLY A 163 0.54 -19.95 19.31
CA GLY A 163 0.94 -20.98 18.37
C GLY A 163 1.26 -20.49 16.97
N LYS A 164 1.39 -21.41 16.02
CA LYS A 164 1.63 -21.12 14.61
C LYS A 164 0.36 -20.67 13.92
N TYR A 165 0.45 -19.59 13.15
CA TYR A 165 -0.68 -19.09 12.37
C TYR A 165 -0.27 -18.56 11.00
N ALA A 166 -1.23 -18.51 10.09
CA ALA A 166 -1.11 -17.92 8.77
C ALA A 166 -2.15 -16.81 8.58
N LEU A 167 -1.77 -15.73 7.90
CA LEU A 167 -2.71 -14.67 7.54
C LEU A 167 -3.32 -14.94 6.17
N ILE A 168 -4.63 -14.80 6.07
CA ILE A 168 -5.39 -14.98 4.84
C ILE A 168 -6.13 -13.68 4.53
N VAL A 169 -5.94 -13.14 3.32
CA VAL A 169 -6.60 -11.94 2.82
C VAL A 169 -7.46 -12.30 1.61
N PRO A 170 -8.67 -12.85 1.83
CA PRO A 170 -9.46 -13.44 0.74
C PRO A 170 -10.24 -12.40 -0.06
N GLY A 171 -10.28 -11.17 0.42
CA GLY A 171 -11.07 -10.08 -0.15
C GLY A 171 -10.32 -9.23 -1.17
N GLY A 172 -10.88 -8.04 -1.40
CA GLY A 172 -10.36 -7.03 -2.29
C GLY A 172 -11.37 -5.88 -2.46
N SER A 173 -11.02 -4.85 -3.23
CA SER A 173 -11.92 -3.71 -3.45
C SER A 173 -13.28 -4.15 -3.97
N GLY A 174 -14.36 -3.71 -3.33
CA GLY A 174 -15.73 -3.95 -3.76
C GLY A 174 -16.06 -3.40 -5.16
N LYS A 175 -15.28 -2.43 -5.63
CA LYS A 175 -15.39 -1.88 -6.99
C LYS A 175 -14.70 -2.72 -8.07
N ARG A 176 -13.91 -3.73 -7.69
CA ARG A 176 -13.07 -4.53 -8.58
C ARG A 176 -13.17 -6.02 -8.22
N LEU A 177 -14.39 -6.55 -8.25
CA LEU A 177 -14.65 -7.96 -7.90
C LEU A 177 -13.90 -8.95 -8.80
N ASN A 178 -13.64 -8.57 -10.05
CA ASN A 178 -12.86 -9.36 -11.01
C ASN A 178 -11.37 -9.54 -10.64
N LYS A 179 -10.89 -8.83 -9.60
CA LYS A 179 -9.55 -9.04 -9.04
C LYS A 179 -9.51 -10.08 -7.90
N ARG A 180 -10.64 -10.63 -7.52
CA ARG A 180 -10.73 -11.66 -6.48
C ARG A 180 -10.65 -13.03 -7.13
N ILE A 181 -9.86 -13.93 -6.56
CA ILE A 181 -9.93 -15.34 -6.93
C ILE A 181 -11.16 -16.00 -6.28
N PRO A 182 -11.64 -17.14 -6.80
CA PRO A 182 -12.76 -17.90 -6.23
C PRO A 182 -12.52 -18.22 -4.76
N VAL A 183 -13.58 -18.14 -3.93
CA VAL A 183 -13.49 -18.42 -2.49
C VAL A 183 -13.18 -19.90 -2.19
N GLU A 184 -13.53 -20.78 -3.11
CA GLU A 184 -13.28 -22.22 -3.04
C GLU A 184 -11.78 -22.52 -2.90
N LEU A 185 -10.92 -21.73 -3.55
CA LEU A 185 -9.47 -21.86 -3.42
C LEU A 185 -8.98 -21.50 -2.01
N PHE A 186 -9.62 -20.54 -1.36
CA PHE A 186 -9.33 -20.25 0.03
C PHE A 186 -9.84 -21.35 0.96
N PHE A 187 -10.93 -22.05 0.63
CA PHE A 187 -11.38 -23.20 1.40
C PHE A 187 -10.32 -24.34 1.40
N GLU A 188 -9.71 -24.62 0.24
CA GLU A 188 -8.63 -25.61 0.14
C GLU A 188 -7.41 -25.20 0.98
N ILE A 189 -7.02 -23.92 0.93
CA ILE A 189 -5.90 -23.40 1.72
C ILE A 189 -6.21 -23.50 3.23
N VAL A 190 -7.40 -23.12 3.66
CA VAL A 190 -7.82 -23.15 5.06
C VAL A 190 -7.84 -24.60 5.58
N SER A 191 -8.42 -25.53 4.82
CA SER A 191 -8.42 -26.94 5.15
C SER A 191 -7.01 -27.50 5.32
N LEU A 192 -6.11 -27.17 4.39
CA LEU A 192 -4.69 -27.56 4.45
C LEU A 192 -4.00 -27.05 5.73
N LEU A 193 -4.25 -25.79 6.12
CA LEU A 193 -3.67 -25.19 7.31
C LEU A 193 -4.14 -25.85 8.59
N ILE A 194 -5.45 -26.11 8.70
CA ILE A 194 -6.06 -26.80 9.85
C ILE A 194 -5.45 -28.19 9.99
N ASN A 195 -5.35 -28.95 8.91
CA ASN A 195 -4.74 -30.28 8.89
C ASN A 195 -3.24 -30.28 9.27
N LYS A 196 -2.57 -29.13 9.20
CA LYS A 196 -1.18 -28.94 9.63
C LYS A 196 -1.05 -28.27 11.00
N ASN A 197 -2.12 -28.16 11.77
CA ASN A 197 -2.17 -27.48 13.06
C ASN A 197 -1.67 -26.02 13.00
N ILE A 198 -1.97 -25.32 11.89
CA ILE A 198 -1.67 -23.91 11.69
C ILE A 198 -2.98 -23.15 11.72
N LYS A 199 -3.12 -22.22 12.65
CA LYS A 199 -4.34 -21.43 12.82
C LYS A 199 -4.53 -20.46 11.65
N PRO A 200 -5.64 -20.56 10.88
CA PRO A 200 -5.93 -19.57 9.83
C PRO A 200 -6.52 -18.31 10.45
N ILE A 201 -6.02 -17.13 10.05
CA ILE A 201 -6.52 -15.83 10.53
C ILE A 201 -6.93 -15.00 9.33
N LEU A 202 -8.20 -14.62 9.27
CA LEU A 202 -8.73 -13.81 8.19
C LEU A 202 -8.54 -12.32 8.47
N ILE A 203 -8.07 -11.60 7.47
CA ILE A 203 -7.94 -10.14 7.46
C ILE A 203 -8.83 -9.58 6.34
N GLY A 204 -9.64 -8.59 6.67
CA GLY A 204 -10.54 -7.97 5.70
C GLY A 204 -11.10 -6.64 6.17
N SER A 205 -11.63 -5.89 5.22
CA SER A 205 -12.39 -4.64 5.39
C SER A 205 -13.90 -4.89 5.27
N LYS A 206 -14.68 -3.82 5.24
CA LYS A 206 -16.14 -3.90 5.01
C LYS A 206 -16.50 -4.59 3.70
N ASP A 207 -15.72 -4.34 2.64
CA ASP A 207 -15.94 -4.95 1.33
C ASP A 207 -15.67 -6.47 1.32
N ASP A 208 -14.97 -6.96 2.35
CA ASP A 208 -14.51 -8.36 2.44
C ASP A 208 -15.33 -9.18 3.45
N PHE A 209 -16.27 -8.53 4.14
CA PHE A 209 -17.04 -9.16 5.23
C PHE A 209 -17.75 -10.43 4.77
N SER A 210 -18.43 -10.41 3.63
CA SER A 210 -19.18 -11.57 3.14
C SER A 210 -18.30 -12.77 2.82
N VAL A 211 -17.13 -12.56 2.22
CA VAL A 211 -16.20 -13.66 1.90
C VAL A 211 -15.54 -14.21 3.18
N CYS A 212 -15.17 -13.34 4.12
CA CYS A 212 -14.62 -13.77 5.40
C CYS A 212 -15.65 -14.58 6.19
N LYS A 213 -16.91 -14.14 6.21
CA LYS A 213 -18.01 -14.85 6.89
C LYS A 213 -18.26 -16.23 6.28
N LYS A 214 -18.29 -16.35 4.95
CA LYS A 214 -18.43 -17.65 4.26
C LYS A 214 -17.32 -18.65 4.64
N ILE A 215 -16.08 -18.16 4.80
CA ILE A 215 -14.96 -19.01 5.22
C ILE A 215 -15.13 -19.44 6.69
N GLU A 216 -15.49 -18.50 7.57
CA GLU A 216 -15.70 -18.77 9.00
C GLU A 216 -16.86 -19.75 9.23
N GLU A 217 -17.97 -19.63 8.51
CA GLU A 217 -19.12 -20.55 8.58
C GLU A 217 -18.76 -21.97 8.16
N LYS A 218 -17.84 -22.12 7.20
CA LYS A 218 -17.38 -23.43 6.73
C LYS A 218 -16.30 -24.04 7.63
N PHE A 219 -15.49 -23.20 8.29
CA PHE A 219 -14.36 -23.62 9.11
C PHE A 219 -14.38 -22.87 10.45
N PRO A 220 -15.04 -23.42 11.50
CA PRO A 220 -15.14 -22.76 12.80
C PRO A 220 -13.80 -22.53 13.53
N GLU A 221 -12.74 -23.25 13.14
CA GLU A 221 -11.38 -23.10 13.69
C GLU A 221 -10.68 -21.81 13.24
N VAL A 222 -11.22 -21.15 12.22
CA VAL A 222 -10.69 -19.89 11.69
C VAL A 222 -10.91 -18.78 12.71
N GLN A 223 -9.90 -17.96 12.92
CA GLN A 223 -10.07 -16.69 13.62
C GLN A 223 -10.36 -15.56 12.64
N ASN A 224 -11.59 -15.07 12.64
CA ASN A 224 -12.00 -13.99 11.75
C ASN A 224 -11.75 -12.62 12.40
N LEU A 225 -10.74 -11.88 11.91
CA LEU A 225 -10.41 -10.53 12.33
C LEU A 225 -10.88 -9.46 11.30
N CYS A 226 -11.79 -9.84 10.40
CA CYS A 226 -12.39 -8.88 9.47
C CYS A 226 -13.05 -7.73 10.24
N LEU A 227 -12.84 -6.49 9.80
CA LEU A 227 -13.27 -5.24 10.46
C LEU A 227 -12.64 -4.94 11.83
N GLN A 228 -11.81 -5.81 12.39
CA GLN A 228 -11.26 -5.65 13.74
C GLN A 228 -9.83 -5.10 13.75
N THR A 229 -9.15 -5.11 12.61
CA THR A 229 -7.73 -4.74 12.52
C THR A 229 -7.52 -3.30 12.04
N THR A 230 -6.57 -2.62 12.66
CA THR A 230 -5.93 -1.42 12.10
C THR A 230 -4.76 -1.81 11.19
N TYR A 231 -4.22 -0.85 10.45
CA TYR A 231 -3.02 -1.09 9.63
C TYR A 231 -1.80 -1.53 10.46
N PHE A 232 -1.68 -1.05 11.70
CA PHE A 232 -0.62 -1.45 12.63
C PHE A 232 -0.83 -2.86 13.17
N ASP A 233 -2.08 -3.27 13.40
CA ASP A 233 -2.41 -4.63 13.78
C ASP A 233 -2.04 -5.61 12.65
N ILE A 234 -2.38 -5.27 11.39
CA ILE A 234 -2.00 -6.08 10.23
C ILE A 234 -0.48 -6.22 10.14
N ALA A 235 0.27 -5.13 10.31
CA ALA A 235 1.73 -5.15 10.29
C ALA A 235 2.31 -6.01 11.43
N SER A 236 1.76 -5.89 12.64
CA SER A 236 2.16 -6.70 13.80
C SER A 236 1.87 -8.18 13.59
N LEU A 237 0.67 -8.52 13.14
CA LEU A 237 0.28 -9.90 12.84
C LEU A 237 1.20 -10.49 11.76
N ALA A 238 1.53 -9.72 10.73
CA ALA A 238 2.40 -10.18 9.65
C ALA A 238 3.82 -10.50 10.12
N THR A 239 4.37 -9.76 11.09
CA THR A 239 5.74 -10.03 11.62
C THR A 239 5.84 -11.35 12.39
N ASN A 240 4.75 -11.82 12.96
CA ASN A 240 4.71 -13.03 13.79
C ASN A 240 4.07 -14.23 13.07
N SER A 241 3.47 -14.01 11.88
CA SER A 241 2.88 -15.11 11.10
C SER A 241 3.95 -16.05 10.55
N LEU A 242 3.57 -17.31 10.36
CA LEU A 242 4.41 -18.29 9.67
C LEU A 242 4.55 -17.90 8.19
N PHE A 243 3.42 -17.62 7.55
CA PHE A 243 3.34 -17.05 6.21
C PHE A 243 2.00 -16.31 6.01
N SER A 244 1.82 -15.71 4.86
CA SER A 244 0.58 -15.02 4.53
C SER A 244 0.20 -15.27 3.07
N ILE A 245 -1.10 -15.28 2.78
CA ILE A 245 -1.62 -15.46 1.44
C ILE A 245 -2.87 -14.58 1.22
N GLY A 246 -3.02 -14.01 0.04
CA GLY A 246 -4.21 -13.23 -0.27
C GLY A 246 -4.22 -12.60 -1.64
N ASN A 247 -5.36 -12.02 -1.99
CA ASN A 247 -5.56 -11.30 -3.24
C ASN A 247 -4.75 -9.99 -3.30
N ASP A 248 -4.51 -9.49 -4.52
CA ASP A 248 -3.94 -8.15 -4.78
C ASP A 248 -4.83 -7.05 -4.17
N THR A 249 -4.54 -6.67 -2.93
CA THR A 249 -5.31 -5.68 -2.16
C THR A 249 -4.42 -4.93 -1.16
N GLY A 250 -4.92 -3.82 -0.62
CA GLY A 250 -4.16 -2.94 0.28
C GLY A 250 -3.47 -3.65 1.46
N PRO A 251 -4.15 -4.49 2.24
CA PRO A 251 -3.55 -5.24 3.35
C PRO A 251 -2.35 -6.09 2.95
N ILE A 252 -2.38 -6.76 1.80
CA ILE A 252 -1.28 -7.63 1.39
C ILE A 252 0.02 -6.85 1.09
N HIS A 253 -0.08 -5.56 0.70
CA HIS A 253 1.08 -4.69 0.56
C HIS A 253 1.75 -4.38 1.91
N ILE A 254 0.99 -4.27 2.99
CA ILE A 254 1.56 -4.17 4.34
C ILE A 254 2.24 -5.49 4.69
N ILE A 255 1.54 -6.60 4.53
CA ILE A 255 1.97 -7.94 4.93
C ILE A 255 3.28 -8.32 4.23
N SER A 256 3.38 -8.11 2.93
CA SER A 256 4.57 -8.49 2.15
C SER A 256 5.86 -7.80 2.59
N ARG A 257 5.76 -6.62 3.22
CA ARG A 257 6.93 -5.91 3.76
C ARG A 257 7.36 -6.34 5.16
N ALA A 258 6.66 -7.28 5.79
CA ALA A 258 7.01 -7.81 7.12
C ALA A 258 8.17 -8.81 7.12
N ASN A 259 8.83 -9.03 5.99
CA ASN A 259 9.93 -10.01 5.80
C ASN A 259 9.52 -11.46 6.10
N LYS A 260 8.26 -11.80 5.95
CA LYS A 260 7.73 -13.15 6.03
C LYS A 260 7.30 -13.65 4.65
N ARG A 261 7.26 -14.95 4.46
CA ARG A 261 6.77 -15.55 3.21
C ARG A 261 5.36 -15.06 2.93
N THR A 262 5.13 -14.52 1.75
CA THR A 262 3.83 -13.99 1.34
C THR A 262 3.52 -14.42 -0.08
N ILE A 263 2.41 -15.10 -0.27
CA ILE A 263 1.88 -15.48 -1.59
C ILE A 263 0.80 -14.47 -1.95
N VAL A 264 0.97 -13.79 -3.07
CA VAL A 264 0.01 -12.80 -3.57
C VAL A 264 -0.67 -13.31 -4.82
N LEU A 265 -1.98 -13.34 -4.78
CA LEU A 265 -2.82 -13.90 -5.82
C LEU A 265 -3.35 -12.77 -6.71
N PHE A 266 -2.90 -12.77 -7.95
CA PHE A 266 -3.38 -11.87 -8.99
C PHE A 266 -4.37 -12.59 -9.90
N THR A 267 -5.26 -11.82 -10.51
CA THR A 267 -6.04 -12.27 -11.68
C THR A 267 -5.52 -11.56 -12.92
N GLU A 268 -5.95 -11.99 -14.09
CA GLU A 268 -5.63 -11.35 -15.38
C GLU A 268 -6.06 -9.86 -15.44
N ASN A 269 -6.92 -9.42 -14.53
CA ASN A 269 -7.41 -8.05 -14.46
C ASN A 269 -6.47 -7.09 -13.70
N SER A 270 -5.29 -7.54 -13.31
CA SER A 270 -4.29 -6.74 -12.60
C SER A 270 -2.89 -7.12 -13.04
N ASN A 271 -2.05 -6.11 -13.28
CA ASN A 271 -0.68 -6.33 -13.71
C ASN A 271 0.29 -6.17 -12.54
N PRO A 272 0.89 -7.28 -12.02
CA PRO A 272 1.83 -7.22 -10.91
C PRO A 272 3.11 -6.43 -11.22
N ASN A 273 3.51 -6.35 -12.49
CA ASN A 273 4.70 -5.60 -12.90
C ASN A 273 4.53 -4.08 -12.68
N LEU A 274 3.31 -3.57 -12.61
CA LEU A 274 3.05 -2.14 -12.40
C LEU A 274 2.85 -1.78 -10.92
N CYS A 275 2.25 -2.66 -10.14
CA CYS A 275 1.82 -2.34 -8.77
C CYS A 275 1.89 -3.52 -7.80
N GLY A 276 2.58 -4.59 -8.11
CA GLY A 276 2.69 -5.75 -7.22
C GLY A 276 3.28 -5.38 -5.86
N PRO A 277 2.86 -6.05 -4.78
CA PRO A 277 3.48 -5.89 -3.47
C PRO A 277 4.97 -6.24 -3.50
N THR A 278 5.77 -5.48 -2.77
CA THR A 278 7.22 -5.67 -2.73
C THR A 278 7.65 -6.12 -1.34
N GLY A 279 8.32 -7.25 -1.27
CA GLY A 279 8.91 -7.81 -0.06
C GLY A 279 9.95 -8.85 -0.41
N LYS A 280 10.95 -9.06 0.47
CA LYS A 280 12.06 -9.98 0.22
C LYS A 280 11.59 -11.42 -0.09
N HIS A 281 10.49 -11.84 0.54
CA HIS A 281 9.95 -13.19 0.45
C HIS A 281 8.53 -13.21 -0.13
N THR A 282 8.26 -12.29 -1.08
CA THR A 282 6.95 -12.20 -1.74
C THR A 282 6.98 -12.96 -3.04
N GLU A 283 6.05 -13.88 -3.21
CA GLU A 283 5.82 -14.64 -4.43
C GLU A 283 4.47 -14.25 -5.02
N ILE A 284 4.42 -14.04 -6.33
CA ILE A 284 3.19 -13.65 -7.04
C ILE A 284 2.74 -14.83 -7.89
N LEU A 285 1.47 -15.21 -7.74
CA LEU A 285 0.82 -16.21 -8.57
C LEU A 285 -0.35 -15.56 -9.31
N THR A 286 -0.39 -15.74 -10.63
CA THR A 286 -1.49 -15.21 -11.44
C THR A 286 -2.51 -16.31 -11.72
N PHE A 287 -3.72 -16.11 -11.22
CA PHE A 287 -4.86 -17.01 -11.47
C PHE A 287 -5.43 -16.76 -12.85
N ASN A 288 -5.53 -17.86 -13.60
CA ASN A 288 -6.25 -17.92 -14.86
C ASN A 288 -7.29 -19.05 -14.79
N LYS A 289 -8.55 -18.74 -15.12
CA LYS A 289 -9.67 -19.70 -15.09
C LYS A 289 -9.45 -20.92 -15.98
N THR A 290 -8.68 -20.78 -17.04
CA THR A 290 -8.36 -21.86 -17.98
C THR A 290 -7.21 -22.76 -17.49
N ASN A 291 -6.45 -22.34 -16.48
CA ASN A 291 -5.35 -23.12 -15.92
C ASN A 291 -5.88 -24.16 -14.92
N ARG A 292 -6.16 -25.38 -15.41
CA ARG A 292 -6.62 -26.53 -14.60
C ARG A 292 -5.64 -26.95 -13.51
N PHE A 293 -4.37 -26.59 -13.61
CA PHE A 293 -3.33 -26.95 -12.64
C PHE A 293 -3.09 -25.87 -11.58
N PHE A 294 -3.80 -24.74 -11.63
CA PHE A 294 -3.58 -23.63 -10.69
C PHE A 294 -3.79 -24.05 -9.24
N ASN A 295 -4.85 -24.81 -8.95
CA ASN A 295 -5.13 -25.31 -7.59
C ASN A 295 -3.97 -26.14 -7.05
N LYS A 296 -3.46 -27.08 -7.84
CA LYS A 296 -2.32 -27.92 -7.46
C LYS A 296 -1.09 -27.07 -7.18
N LEU A 297 -0.75 -26.15 -8.07
CA LEU A 297 0.36 -25.21 -7.88
C LEU A 297 0.19 -24.37 -6.60
N LEU A 298 -1.01 -23.84 -6.36
CA LEU A 298 -1.32 -23.04 -5.18
C LEU A 298 -1.10 -23.82 -3.89
N LEU A 299 -1.57 -25.07 -3.81
CA LEU A 299 -1.40 -25.94 -2.65
C LEU A 299 0.07 -26.32 -2.46
N GLU A 300 0.81 -26.65 -3.52
CA GLU A 300 2.25 -26.93 -3.47
C GLU A 300 3.04 -25.73 -2.94
N LYS A 301 2.74 -24.51 -3.42
CA LYS A 301 3.38 -23.28 -2.94
C LYS A 301 3.02 -22.99 -1.49
N THR A 302 1.77 -23.25 -1.09
CA THR A 302 1.32 -23.11 0.29
C THR A 302 2.05 -24.11 1.19
N MET A 303 2.15 -25.36 0.79
CA MET A 303 2.92 -26.39 1.51
C MET A 303 4.40 -25.99 1.67
N LYS A 304 5.05 -25.50 0.60
CA LYS A 304 6.42 -24.99 0.68
C LYS A 304 6.55 -23.79 1.60
N ALA A 305 5.54 -22.95 1.72
CA ALA A 305 5.56 -21.79 2.60
C ALA A 305 5.45 -22.12 4.09
N ILE A 306 4.80 -23.25 4.45
CA ILE A 306 4.65 -23.73 5.82
C ILE A 306 5.76 -24.69 6.25
N SER A 307 6.50 -25.25 5.32
CA SER A 307 7.69 -26.07 5.62
C SER A 307 8.83 -25.20 6.16
N PRO A 308 9.62 -25.68 7.13
CA PRO A 308 10.72 -24.94 7.75
C PRO A 308 11.79 -24.51 6.78
#